data_0a50b5d069f086bfbf8c9a74136c8eda
#
_entry.id   0a50b5d069f086bfbf8c9a74136c8eda
#
_cell.length_a   1.000
_cell.length_b   1.000
_cell.length_c   1.000
_cell.angle_alpha   90.00
_cell.angle_beta   90.00
_cell.angle_gamma   90.00
#
_symmetry.space_group_name_H-M   'P 1'
#
loop_
_entity.id
_entity.type
_entity.pdbx_description
1 polymer ?
#
loop_
_entity_poly.entity_id
_entity_poly.type
_entity_poly.pdbx_seq_one_letter_code
_entity_poly.pdbx_strand_id
1 'polypeptide(L)'
;MSSLDFLKNVKSLMSILQMVGLVVFFLVLYGVFLISCERQIIFHPVKYPEGYWDPASRSIPVEEVYFTTGDGVRLHGWYVPSSGGAATMLWFHGNAGNLTHRLDNIEMLRSLHINLFIFDYRGYGKSEGEPNEAGIYLDSQAAYDWLVNIKKILPQKIVLFGRSLGGICAVEIAAKNPAAGVILESVF
;
A
#
# COMPACT_ATOMS: atom_id res chain seq x y z
N MET A 1 -39.39 -11.72 51.90
CA MET A 1 -37.97 -11.74 51.49
C MET A 1 -37.14 -11.30 52.66
N SER A 2 -36.30 -12.16 53.21
CA SER A 2 -35.50 -11.80 54.38
C SER A 2 -34.39 -10.80 54.01
N SER A 3 -33.95 -9.97 54.97
CA SER A 3 -32.84 -9.04 54.74
C SER A 3 -31.55 -9.76 54.26
N LEU A 4 -31.42 -11.03 54.64
CA LEU A 4 -30.30 -11.88 54.20
C LEU A 4 -30.39 -12.24 52.71
N ASP A 5 -31.58 -12.49 52.17
CA ASP A 5 -31.77 -12.81 50.74
C ASP A 5 -31.54 -11.57 49.87
N PHE A 6 -31.93 -10.40 50.34
CA PHE A 6 -31.67 -9.13 49.69
C PHE A 6 -30.16 -8.86 49.59
N LEU A 7 -29.39 -9.05 50.67
CA LEU A 7 -27.93 -8.85 50.69
C LEU A 7 -27.20 -9.85 49.77
N LYS A 8 -27.67 -11.09 49.72
CA LYS A 8 -27.10 -12.09 48.78
C LYS A 8 -27.34 -11.68 47.32
N ASN A 9 -28.52 -11.24 46.96
CA ASN A 9 -28.86 -10.78 45.62
C ASN A 9 -28.02 -9.55 45.20
N VAL A 10 -27.84 -8.57 46.13
CA VAL A 10 -26.99 -7.41 45.86
C VAL A 10 -25.54 -7.80 45.62
N LYS A 11 -24.95 -8.71 46.42
CA LYS A 11 -23.59 -9.20 46.23
C LYS A 11 -23.45 -9.94 44.89
N SER A 12 -24.42 -10.78 44.54
CA SER A 12 -24.43 -11.47 43.25
C SER A 12 -24.47 -10.50 42.07
N LEU A 13 -25.34 -9.49 42.15
CA LEU A 13 -25.42 -8.44 41.11
C LEU A 13 -24.10 -7.65 40.97
N MET A 14 -23.49 -7.28 42.10
CA MET A 14 -22.19 -6.61 42.09
C MET A 14 -21.09 -7.48 41.45
N SER A 15 -21.08 -8.78 41.77
CA SER A 15 -20.10 -9.70 41.15
C SER A 15 -20.32 -9.84 39.64
N ILE A 16 -21.59 -9.88 39.19
CA ILE A 16 -21.90 -9.92 37.75
C ILE A 16 -21.45 -8.63 37.08
N LEU A 17 -21.73 -7.45 37.68
CA LEU A 17 -21.31 -6.16 37.13
C LEU A 17 -19.78 -6.03 37.06
N GLN A 18 -19.06 -6.53 38.08
CA GLN A 18 -17.59 -6.58 38.05
C GLN A 18 -17.07 -7.48 36.96
N MET A 19 -17.67 -8.66 36.76
CA MET A 19 -17.28 -9.58 35.70
C MET A 19 -17.53 -9.01 34.32
N VAL A 20 -18.69 -8.38 34.10
CA VAL A 20 -19.02 -7.66 32.84
C VAL A 20 -18.04 -6.52 32.59
N GLY A 21 -17.71 -5.73 33.61
CA GLY A 21 -16.74 -4.64 33.52
C GLY A 21 -15.35 -5.17 33.11
N LEU A 22 -14.92 -6.30 33.68
CA LEU A 22 -13.65 -6.94 33.33
C LEU A 22 -13.64 -7.43 31.88
N VAL A 23 -14.72 -8.06 31.43
CA VAL A 23 -14.85 -8.52 30.04
C VAL A 23 -14.78 -7.33 29.07
N VAL A 24 -15.52 -6.26 29.33
CA VAL A 24 -15.49 -5.04 28.50
C VAL A 24 -14.10 -4.43 28.48
N PHE A 25 -13.42 -4.36 29.63
CA PHE A 25 -12.05 -3.87 29.71
C PHE A 25 -11.07 -4.66 28.82
N PHE A 26 -11.13 -6.00 28.88
CA PHE A 26 -10.28 -6.84 28.02
C PHE A 26 -10.65 -6.72 26.54
N LEU A 27 -11.92 -6.59 26.18
CA LEU A 27 -12.33 -6.36 24.80
C LEU A 27 -11.80 -5.03 24.26
N VAL A 28 -11.81 -3.97 25.08
CA VAL A 28 -11.24 -2.68 24.70
C VAL A 28 -9.73 -2.78 24.53
N LEU A 29 -9.02 -3.43 25.47
CA LEU A 29 -7.56 -3.65 25.34
C LEU A 29 -7.23 -4.45 24.10
N TYR A 30 -8.00 -5.49 23.79
CA TYR A 30 -7.80 -6.30 22.58
C TYR A 30 -8.05 -5.47 21.31
N GLY A 31 -9.08 -4.63 21.28
CA GLY A 31 -9.33 -3.69 20.18
C GLY A 31 -8.17 -2.71 19.97
N VAL A 32 -7.67 -2.10 21.05
CA VAL A 32 -6.49 -1.22 21.01
C VAL A 32 -5.25 -1.97 20.51
N PHE A 33 -5.03 -3.20 20.96
CA PHE A 33 -3.94 -4.04 20.49
C PHE A 33 -4.04 -4.32 19.00
N LEU A 34 -5.22 -4.71 18.48
CA LEU A 34 -5.41 -4.95 17.05
C LEU A 34 -5.11 -3.71 16.21
N ILE A 35 -5.60 -2.53 16.62
CA ILE A 35 -5.32 -1.26 15.93
C ILE A 35 -3.81 -0.95 15.95
N SER A 36 -3.14 -1.22 17.06
CA SER A 36 -1.70 -0.98 17.20
C SER A 36 -0.85 -1.93 16.35
N CYS A 37 -1.35 -3.14 16.07
CA CYS A 37 -0.67 -4.16 15.27
C CYS A 37 -1.04 -4.11 13.79
N GLU A 38 -2.03 -3.32 13.38
CA GLU A 38 -2.56 -3.26 12.01
C GLU A 38 -1.45 -3.09 10.98
N ARG A 39 -0.53 -2.15 11.20
CA ARG A 39 0.59 -1.90 10.29
C ARG A 39 1.46 -3.13 10.06
N GLN A 40 1.77 -3.87 11.12
CA GLN A 40 2.64 -5.06 11.07
C GLN A 40 1.94 -6.26 10.44
N ILE A 41 0.60 -6.29 10.52
CA ILE A 41 -0.22 -7.36 9.94
C ILE A 41 -0.41 -7.14 8.42
N ILE A 42 -0.63 -5.89 8.01
CA ILE A 42 -0.94 -5.55 6.62
C ILE A 42 0.32 -5.32 5.80
N PHE A 43 1.31 -4.58 6.32
CA PHE A 43 2.46 -4.14 5.55
C PHE A 43 3.70 -4.95 5.89
N HIS A 44 4.35 -5.50 4.86
CA HIS A 44 5.57 -6.30 4.99
C HIS A 44 6.70 -5.70 4.11
N PRO A 45 7.15 -4.47 4.44
CA PRO A 45 8.17 -3.80 3.65
C PRO A 45 9.54 -4.48 3.78
N VAL A 46 10.23 -4.58 2.66
CA VAL A 46 11.66 -4.87 2.62
C VAL A 46 12.38 -3.58 2.26
N LYS A 47 13.22 -3.06 3.18
CA LYS A 47 13.95 -1.82 3.00
C LYS A 47 15.29 -2.03 2.28
N TYR A 48 15.78 -0.98 1.64
CA TYR A 48 17.16 -0.94 1.15
C TYR A 48 18.16 -1.19 2.31
N PRO A 49 19.25 -1.95 2.13
CA PRO A 49 19.79 -2.46 0.86
C PRO A 49 19.25 -3.84 0.42
N GLU A 50 18.30 -4.43 1.13
CA GLU A 50 17.77 -5.74 0.74
C GLU A 50 17.00 -5.66 -0.59
N GLY A 51 17.24 -6.65 -1.46
CA GLY A 51 16.65 -6.74 -2.79
C GLY A 51 17.67 -6.77 -3.92
N TYR A 52 17.20 -6.63 -5.16
CA TYR A 52 18.00 -6.77 -6.39
C TYR A 52 18.12 -5.41 -7.09
N TRP A 53 19.01 -4.55 -6.60
CA TRP A 53 19.12 -3.14 -7.00
C TRP A 53 19.95 -2.88 -8.25
N ASP A 54 20.31 -3.93 -9.00
CA ASP A 54 21.03 -3.83 -10.27
C ASP A 54 20.16 -4.36 -11.44
N PRO A 55 19.19 -3.57 -11.94
CA PRO A 55 18.39 -3.95 -13.09
C PRO A 55 19.22 -4.00 -14.39
N ALA A 56 20.37 -3.32 -14.45
CA ALA A 56 21.24 -3.33 -15.60
C ALA A 56 21.87 -4.70 -15.85
N SER A 57 22.10 -5.50 -14.81
CA SER A 57 22.58 -6.90 -14.96
C SER A 57 21.62 -7.78 -15.76
N ARG A 58 20.33 -7.39 -15.84
CA ARG A 58 19.29 -8.04 -16.65
C ARG A 58 18.95 -7.27 -17.94
N SER A 59 19.80 -6.32 -18.33
CA SER A 59 19.55 -5.47 -19.50
C SER A 59 18.20 -4.75 -19.47
N ILE A 60 17.72 -4.42 -18.27
CA ILE A 60 16.50 -3.64 -18.10
C ILE A 60 16.88 -2.16 -18.00
N PRO A 61 16.51 -1.32 -18.98
CA PRO A 61 16.78 0.11 -18.93
C PRO A 61 15.86 0.75 -17.89
N VAL A 62 16.44 1.23 -16.81
CA VAL A 62 15.71 1.87 -15.71
C VAL A 62 16.17 3.31 -15.58
N GLU A 63 15.22 4.23 -15.53
CA GLU A 63 15.39 5.57 -15.00
C GLU A 63 14.99 5.55 -13.52
N GLU A 64 15.96 5.71 -12.63
CA GLU A 64 15.71 5.80 -11.20
C GLU A 64 15.05 7.15 -10.88
N VAL A 65 13.92 7.12 -10.18
CA VAL A 65 13.06 8.27 -9.96
C VAL A 65 12.88 8.52 -8.48
N TYR A 66 12.98 9.79 -8.08
CA TYR A 66 12.58 10.25 -6.77
C TYR A 66 11.52 11.34 -6.91
N PHE A 67 10.45 11.26 -6.13
CA PHE A 67 9.35 12.23 -6.13
C PHE A 67 8.78 12.36 -4.73
N THR A 68 8.04 13.45 -4.48
CA THR A 68 7.58 13.78 -3.13
C THR A 68 6.06 13.80 -3.10
N THR A 69 5.49 13.22 -2.04
CA THR A 69 4.05 13.22 -1.78
C THR A 69 3.55 14.57 -1.30
N GLY A 70 2.23 14.78 -1.31
CA GLY A 70 1.62 16.02 -0.82
C GLY A 70 1.87 16.32 0.66
N ASP A 71 2.18 15.30 1.46
CA ASP A 71 2.57 15.40 2.88
C ASP A 71 4.09 15.39 3.12
N GLY A 72 4.89 15.51 2.04
CA GLY A 72 6.34 15.74 2.12
C GLY A 72 7.19 14.47 2.21
N VAL A 73 6.64 13.28 2.06
CA VAL A 73 7.42 12.03 2.06
C VAL A 73 8.10 11.83 0.72
N ARG A 74 9.41 11.57 0.72
CA ARG A 74 10.18 11.28 -0.47
C ARG A 74 10.09 9.81 -0.83
N LEU A 75 9.61 9.53 -2.05
CA LEU A 75 9.43 8.18 -2.59
C LEU A 75 10.44 7.89 -3.69
N HIS A 76 10.69 6.61 -3.88
CA HIS A 76 11.56 6.06 -4.90
C HIS A 76 10.76 5.18 -5.87
N GLY A 77 11.13 5.21 -7.14
CA GLY A 77 10.52 4.36 -8.16
C GLY A 77 11.44 4.14 -9.35
N TRP A 78 11.03 3.23 -10.22
CA TRP A 78 11.66 2.94 -11.49
C TRP A 78 10.71 3.24 -12.64
N TYR A 79 11.15 4.11 -13.54
CA TYR A 79 10.53 4.27 -14.84
C TYR A 79 11.31 3.46 -15.87
N VAL A 80 10.63 2.52 -16.52
CA VAL A 80 11.21 1.64 -17.53
C VAL A 80 10.65 2.05 -18.88
N PRO A 81 11.42 2.78 -19.69
CA PRO A 81 10.96 3.22 -20.99
C PRO A 81 10.89 2.06 -21.98
N SER A 82 9.98 2.14 -22.93
CA SER A 82 9.88 1.24 -24.07
C SER A 82 9.94 2.00 -25.39
N SER A 83 10.70 1.48 -26.34
CA SER A 83 10.75 2.04 -27.69
C SER A 83 9.36 1.92 -28.34
N GLY A 84 8.74 3.07 -28.65
CA GLY A 84 7.40 3.12 -29.24
C GLY A 84 6.24 2.91 -28.27
N GLY A 85 6.49 2.98 -26.96
CA GLY A 85 5.47 2.79 -25.91
C GLY A 85 4.26 3.69 -26.06
N ALA A 86 3.17 3.15 -26.61
CA ALA A 86 1.91 3.86 -26.84
C ALA A 86 1.15 4.13 -25.53
N ALA A 87 1.42 3.34 -24.49
CA ALA A 87 0.82 3.43 -23.16
C ALA A 87 1.88 3.36 -22.07
N THR A 88 1.51 3.79 -20.87
CA THR A 88 2.34 3.70 -19.66
C THR A 88 1.54 2.99 -18.57
N MET A 89 2.07 1.91 -18.05
CA MET A 89 1.49 1.20 -16.90
C MET A 89 2.05 1.83 -15.62
N LEU A 90 1.17 2.37 -14.79
CA LEU A 90 1.45 2.73 -13.41
C LEU A 90 1.14 1.51 -12.53
N TRP A 91 2.18 0.95 -11.93
CA TRP A 91 2.07 -0.30 -11.21
C TRP A 91 2.13 -0.09 -9.69
N PHE A 92 1.04 -0.43 -9.05
CA PHE A 92 0.86 -0.51 -7.60
C PHE A 92 1.13 -1.94 -7.16
N HIS A 93 2.28 -2.19 -6.54
CA HIS A 93 2.69 -3.55 -6.14
C HIS A 93 1.95 -4.03 -4.87
N GLY A 94 2.03 -5.34 -4.59
CA GLY A 94 1.44 -5.95 -3.40
C GLY A 94 2.23 -5.61 -2.11
N ASN A 95 1.68 -6.01 -0.97
CA ASN A 95 2.12 -5.62 0.37
C ASN A 95 3.51 -6.13 0.80
N ALA A 96 4.06 -7.15 0.16
CA ALA A 96 5.33 -7.77 0.56
C ALA A 96 6.50 -7.37 -0.35
N GLY A 97 7.67 -7.20 0.23
CA GLY A 97 8.91 -6.94 -0.49
C GLY A 97 9.14 -5.47 -0.83
N ASN A 98 9.75 -5.21 -1.98
CA ASN A 98 9.92 -3.90 -2.60
C ASN A 98 9.88 -4.04 -4.13
N LEU A 99 10.03 -2.96 -4.86
CA LEU A 99 9.93 -2.95 -6.33
C LEU A 99 10.96 -3.88 -7.02
N THR A 100 12.13 -4.12 -6.41
CA THR A 100 13.16 -4.98 -7.00
C THR A 100 12.77 -6.45 -7.08
N HIS A 101 11.83 -6.89 -6.23
CA HIS A 101 11.28 -8.24 -6.27
C HIS A 101 10.32 -8.45 -7.45
N ARG A 102 10.11 -7.43 -8.29
CA ARG A 102 9.23 -7.45 -9.47
C ARG A 102 10.03 -7.50 -10.78
N LEU A 103 11.35 -7.66 -10.71
CA LEU A 103 12.22 -7.67 -11.89
C LEU A 103 11.80 -8.70 -12.93
N ASP A 104 11.44 -9.93 -12.54
CA ASP A 104 10.97 -10.96 -13.47
C ASP A 104 9.68 -10.54 -14.19
N ASN A 105 8.76 -9.92 -13.46
CA ASN A 105 7.53 -9.40 -14.03
C ASN A 105 7.79 -8.19 -14.94
N ILE A 106 8.70 -7.29 -14.56
CA ILE A 106 9.11 -6.15 -15.39
C ILE A 106 9.68 -6.65 -16.72
N GLU A 107 10.56 -7.64 -16.67
CA GLU A 107 11.16 -8.25 -17.86
C GLU A 107 10.10 -8.86 -18.79
N MET A 108 9.14 -9.59 -18.24
CA MET A 108 8.02 -10.15 -19.00
C MET A 108 7.14 -9.05 -19.61
N LEU A 109 6.77 -8.02 -18.84
CA LEU A 109 5.89 -6.94 -19.29
C LEU A 109 6.53 -6.06 -20.37
N ARG A 110 7.86 -5.95 -20.42
CA ARG A 110 8.57 -5.23 -21.49
C ARG A 110 8.26 -5.77 -22.88
N SER A 111 7.93 -7.05 -22.99
CA SER A 111 7.54 -7.66 -24.29
C SER A 111 6.26 -7.04 -24.88
N LEU A 112 5.46 -6.36 -24.06
CA LEU A 112 4.24 -5.67 -24.50
C LEU A 112 4.51 -4.30 -25.13
N HIS A 113 5.77 -3.86 -25.20
CA HIS A 113 6.16 -2.55 -25.74
C HIS A 113 5.43 -1.36 -25.12
N ILE A 114 5.17 -1.42 -23.81
CA ILE A 114 4.61 -0.32 -23.01
C ILE A 114 5.66 0.21 -22.03
N ASN A 115 5.57 1.49 -21.66
CA ASN A 115 6.36 2.01 -20.56
C ASN A 115 5.83 1.48 -19.22
N LEU A 116 6.71 1.27 -18.26
CA LEU A 116 6.33 0.85 -16.90
C LEU A 116 6.80 1.91 -15.91
N PHE A 117 5.95 2.25 -14.96
CA PHE A 117 6.34 3.02 -13.78
C PHE A 117 5.90 2.26 -12.55
N ILE A 118 6.86 1.76 -11.79
CA ILE A 118 6.68 1.09 -10.51
C ILE A 118 7.40 1.88 -9.43
N PHE A 119 6.83 1.98 -8.25
CA PHE A 119 7.41 2.71 -7.14
C PHE A 119 7.23 1.95 -5.84
N ASP A 120 8.08 2.24 -4.86
CA ASP A 120 7.95 1.75 -3.50
C ASP A 120 7.09 2.71 -2.69
N TYR A 121 6.07 2.19 -2.02
CA TYR A 121 5.31 2.98 -1.05
C TYR A 121 6.21 3.46 0.08
N ARG A 122 5.76 4.45 0.86
CA ARG A 122 6.44 4.88 2.07
C ARG A 122 6.85 3.71 2.96
N GLY A 123 8.11 3.72 3.42
CA GLY A 123 8.69 2.67 4.24
C GLY A 123 9.17 1.43 3.49
N TYR A 124 8.94 1.33 2.18
CA TYR A 124 9.44 0.26 1.31
C TYR A 124 10.69 0.69 0.56
N GLY A 125 11.58 -0.26 0.27
CA GLY A 125 12.79 -0.07 -0.53
C GLY A 125 13.60 1.16 -0.11
N LYS A 126 13.78 2.10 -1.03
CA LYS A 126 14.48 3.38 -0.81
C LYS A 126 13.52 4.53 -0.46
N SER A 127 12.22 4.28 -0.37
CA SER A 127 11.23 5.29 0.02
C SER A 127 11.31 5.59 1.52
N GLU A 128 11.12 6.86 1.86
CA GLU A 128 11.10 7.33 3.25
C GLU A 128 9.76 7.03 3.94
N GLY A 129 9.67 7.36 5.23
CA GLY A 129 8.44 7.26 6.02
C GLY A 129 8.11 5.87 6.51
N GLU A 130 6.86 5.67 6.93
CA GLU A 130 6.32 4.41 7.41
C GLU A 130 4.96 4.12 6.78
N PRO A 131 4.66 2.85 6.40
CA PRO A 131 3.44 2.53 5.69
C PRO A 131 2.21 2.65 6.61
N ASN A 132 1.14 3.17 6.04
CA ASN A 132 -0.20 3.20 6.61
C ASN A 132 -1.20 3.41 5.47
N GLU A 133 -2.47 3.11 5.71
CA GLU A 133 -3.50 3.15 4.66
C GLU A 133 -3.62 4.54 4.01
N ALA A 134 -3.81 5.60 4.80
CA ALA A 134 -3.92 6.95 4.26
C ALA A 134 -2.67 7.38 3.48
N GLY A 135 -1.50 6.96 3.97
CA GLY A 135 -0.22 7.26 3.35
C GLY A 135 -0.04 6.63 1.98
N ILE A 136 -0.40 5.35 1.80
CA ILE A 136 -0.24 4.68 0.50
C ILE A 136 -1.15 5.29 -0.58
N TYR A 137 -2.28 5.90 -0.20
CA TYR A 137 -3.12 6.65 -1.14
C TYR A 137 -2.45 7.96 -1.58
N LEU A 138 -1.79 8.68 -0.66
CA LEU A 138 -1.00 9.86 -1.00
C LEU A 138 0.22 9.50 -1.88
N ASP A 139 0.87 8.38 -1.60
CA ASP A 139 1.97 7.86 -2.39
C ASP A 139 1.51 7.55 -3.83
N SER A 140 0.37 6.89 -3.95
CA SER A 140 -0.24 6.53 -5.22
C SER A 140 -0.64 7.75 -6.05
N GLN A 141 -1.20 8.78 -5.40
CA GLN A 141 -1.53 10.03 -6.07
C GLN A 141 -0.26 10.74 -6.56
N ALA A 142 0.79 10.81 -5.73
CA ALA A 142 2.04 11.44 -6.12
C ALA A 142 2.71 10.71 -7.31
N ALA A 143 2.62 9.39 -7.38
CA ALA A 143 3.11 8.60 -8.51
C ALA A 143 2.33 8.91 -9.80
N TYR A 144 1.01 8.99 -9.72
CA TYR A 144 0.17 9.40 -10.85
C TYR A 144 0.50 10.83 -11.30
N ASP A 145 0.59 11.76 -10.35
CA ASP A 145 0.92 13.16 -10.63
C ASP A 145 2.30 13.32 -11.26
N TRP A 146 3.27 12.51 -10.86
CA TRP A 146 4.59 12.48 -11.48
C TRP A 146 4.51 12.10 -12.96
N LEU A 147 3.73 11.07 -13.32
CA LEU A 147 3.52 10.69 -14.72
C LEU A 147 2.89 11.83 -15.53
N VAL A 148 1.85 12.45 -14.98
CA VAL A 148 1.10 13.51 -15.70
C VAL A 148 1.89 14.81 -15.76
N ASN A 149 2.43 15.25 -14.63
CA ASN A 149 2.98 16.61 -14.51
C ASN A 149 4.47 16.68 -14.87
N ILE A 150 5.25 15.63 -14.63
CA ILE A 150 6.70 15.61 -14.89
C ILE A 150 7.00 14.90 -16.20
N LYS A 151 6.52 13.64 -16.36
CA LYS A 151 6.71 12.89 -17.61
C LYS A 151 5.82 13.35 -18.75
N LYS A 152 4.80 14.18 -18.46
CA LYS A 152 3.84 14.72 -19.47
C LYS A 152 3.08 13.61 -20.21
N ILE A 153 2.84 12.49 -19.52
CA ILE A 153 2.02 11.41 -20.08
C ILE A 153 0.55 11.81 -20.01
N LEU A 154 -0.14 11.72 -21.13
CA LEU A 154 -1.58 11.99 -21.17
C LEU A 154 -2.34 10.95 -20.33
N PRO A 155 -3.30 11.33 -19.49
CA PRO A 155 -4.08 10.42 -18.67
C PRO A 155 -4.67 9.25 -19.45
N GLN A 156 -5.16 9.49 -20.68
CA GLN A 156 -5.73 8.49 -21.56
C GLN A 156 -4.70 7.45 -22.08
N LYS A 157 -3.43 7.62 -21.75
CA LYS A 157 -2.35 6.67 -22.03
C LYS A 157 -1.82 5.98 -20.77
N ILE A 158 -2.39 6.27 -19.59
CA ILE A 158 -2.00 5.66 -18.32
C ILE A 158 -2.95 4.49 -18.02
N VAL A 159 -2.40 3.29 -17.89
CA VAL A 159 -3.10 2.11 -17.39
C VAL A 159 -2.70 1.91 -15.93
N LEU A 160 -3.67 1.88 -15.04
CA LEU A 160 -3.46 1.64 -13.61
C LEU A 160 -3.46 0.12 -13.37
N PHE A 161 -2.36 -0.43 -12.89
CA PHE A 161 -2.24 -1.85 -12.60
C PHE A 161 -2.02 -2.05 -11.10
N GLY A 162 -2.96 -2.73 -10.44
CA GLY A 162 -2.90 -3.01 -9.01
C GLY A 162 -2.91 -4.50 -8.70
N ARG A 163 -1.92 -4.95 -7.93
CA ARG A 163 -1.84 -6.34 -7.45
C ARG A 163 -2.04 -6.40 -5.94
N SER A 164 -2.98 -7.25 -5.47
CA SER A 164 -3.27 -7.44 -4.05
C SER A 164 -3.52 -6.09 -3.36
N LEU A 165 -2.75 -5.70 -2.33
CA LEU A 165 -2.80 -4.37 -1.71
C LEU A 165 -2.80 -3.22 -2.74
N GLY A 166 -1.99 -3.33 -3.80
CA GLY A 166 -1.94 -2.31 -4.85
C GLY A 166 -3.25 -2.15 -5.63
N GLY A 167 -4.14 -3.14 -5.55
CA GLY A 167 -5.46 -3.05 -6.19
C GLY A 167 -6.33 -1.96 -5.58
N ILE A 168 -6.32 -1.78 -4.25
CA ILE A 168 -7.05 -0.69 -3.60
C ILE A 168 -6.48 0.68 -3.99
N CYS A 169 -5.15 0.77 -4.13
CA CYS A 169 -4.49 1.98 -4.62
C CYS A 169 -4.91 2.31 -6.07
N ALA A 170 -4.92 1.31 -6.95
CA ALA A 170 -5.34 1.50 -8.34
C ALA A 170 -6.80 1.96 -8.45
N VAL A 171 -7.70 1.38 -7.65
CA VAL A 171 -9.11 1.78 -7.59
C VAL A 171 -9.27 3.20 -7.05
N GLU A 172 -8.55 3.54 -5.98
CA GLU A 172 -8.57 4.88 -5.37
C GLU A 172 -8.13 5.96 -6.37
N ILE A 173 -7.06 5.70 -7.13
CA ILE A 173 -6.58 6.62 -8.16
C ILE A 173 -7.56 6.71 -9.32
N ALA A 174 -8.12 5.60 -9.77
CA ALA A 174 -9.11 5.59 -10.85
C ALA A 174 -10.40 6.34 -10.50
N ALA A 175 -10.81 6.31 -9.23
CA ALA A 175 -11.99 7.05 -8.77
C ALA A 175 -11.81 8.56 -8.80
N LYS A 176 -10.57 9.05 -8.73
CA LYS A 176 -10.24 10.49 -8.62
C LYS A 176 -9.64 11.07 -9.89
N ASN A 177 -9.07 10.23 -10.75
CA ASN A 177 -8.28 10.69 -11.88
C ASN A 177 -8.66 9.94 -13.16
N PRO A 178 -8.62 10.59 -14.34
CA PRO A 178 -8.80 9.91 -15.61
C PRO A 178 -7.63 8.95 -15.89
N ALA A 179 -7.95 7.81 -16.52
CA ALA A 179 -6.97 6.82 -16.95
C ALA A 179 -7.45 6.11 -18.21
N ALA A 180 -6.57 5.44 -18.94
CA ALA A 180 -6.90 4.59 -20.07
C ALA A 180 -7.70 3.35 -19.64
N GLY A 181 -7.42 2.84 -18.45
CA GLY A 181 -8.08 1.68 -17.87
C GLY A 181 -7.44 1.24 -16.55
N VAL A 182 -8.07 0.26 -15.92
CA VAL A 182 -7.61 -0.34 -14.66
C VAL A 182 -7.51 -1.85 -14.85
N ILE A 183 -6.40 -2.42 -14.41
CA ILE A 183 -6.18 -3.86 -14.35
C ILE A 183 -5.96 -4.24 -12.88
N LEU A 184 -6.72 -5.19 -12.40
CA LEU A 184 -6.67 -5.66 -11.02
C LEU A 184 -6.30 -7.14 -10.99
N GLU A 185 -5.25 -7.47 -10.24
CA GLU A 185 -4.77 -8.84 -10.07
C GLU A 185 -4.83 -9.25 -8.60
N SER A 186 -5.55 -10.35 -8.32
CA SER A 186 -5.65 -10.95 -6.97
C SER A 186 -6.07 -9.94 -5.88
N VAL A 187 -7.03 -9.09 -6.20
CA VAL A 187 -7.64 -8.13 -5.27
C VAL A 187 -8.86 -8.79 -4.61
N PHE A 188 -9.04 -8.59 -3.31
CA PHE A 188 -10.16 -9.12 -2.50
C PHE A 188 -11.06 -7.99 -1.99
#